data_65cc0738f8fe8e11cd746d07d26f5f8d
#
_entry.id   65cc0738f8fe8e11cd746d07d26f5f8d
#
_cell.length_a   1.000
_cell.length_b   1.000
_cell.length_c   1.000
_cell.angle_alpha   90.00
_cell.angle_beta   90.00
_cell.angle_gamma   90.00
#
_symmetry.space_group_name_H-M   'P 1'
#
loop_
_entity.id
_entity.type
_entity.pdbx_description
1 polymer ?
#
loop_
_entity_poly.entity_id
_entity_poly.type
_entity_poly.pdbx_seq_one_letter_code
_entity_poly.pdbx_strand_id
1 'polypeptide(L)'
;ERLNREKPRQAEVPFDSERKRMTTFHRDRKQAVSYTKGAPDVVLKRCSHVMKNGQIQTLDGAERKRIEEAFRELSDQALRVLAAAMTEGGSRPSDYHMTFLGLAGMMDPPRPEARQAVEVFKRARVRTVMITGDYAATALAVARKLGIAQGEDECMTGYELERLDDGELAKRI
;
A
#
# COMPACT_ATOMS: atom_id res chain seq x y z
N GLU A 1 -13.02 0.15 -19.38
CA GLU A 1 -13.57 0.94 -20.51
C GLU A 1 -14.98 1.51 -20.21
N ARG A 2 -15.92 0.75 -19.65
CA ARG A 2 -17.29 1.19 -19.36
C ARG A 2 -17.33 2.40 -18.44
N LEU A 3 -16.61 2.37 -17.30
CA LEU A 3 -16.57 3.47 -16.32
C LEU A 3 -16.03 4.79 -16.92
N ASN A 4 -15.03 4.70 -17.81
CA ASN A 4 -14.48 5.87 -18.48
C ASN A 4 -15.48 6.53 -19.47
N ARG A 5 -16.44 5.76 -20.00
CA ARG A 5 -17.51 6.29 -20.86
C ARG A 5 -18.63 6.91 -20.02
N GLU A 6 -19.00 6.28 -18.92
CA GLU A 6 -20.09 6.72 -18.05
C GLU A 6 -19.70 7.94 -17.19
N LYS A 7 -18.43 7.98 -16.74
CA LYS A 7 -17.88 9.05 -15.90
C LYS A 7 -16.49 9.47 -16.41
N PRO A 8 -16.40 10.23 -17.50
CA PRO A 8 -15.13 10.64 -18.07
C PRO A 8 -14.34 11.50 -17.08
N ARG A 9 -13.02 11.26 -17.01
CA ARG A 9 -12.11 12.11 -16.25
C ARG A 9 -11.98 13.45 -16.97
N GLN A 10 -12.24 14.54 -16.27
CA GLN A 10 -12.18 15.90 -16.81
C GLN A 10 -10.92 16.66 -16.35
N ALA A 11 -10.46 16.38 -15.12
CA ALA A 11 -9.29 17.00 -14.58
C ALA A 11 -8.58 16.07 -13.58
N GLU A 12 -7.34 16.36 -13.31
CA GLU A 12 -6.51 15.62 -12.38
C GLU A 12 -5.56 16.56 -11.64
N VAL A 13 -5.38 16.30 -10.35
CA VAL A 13 -4.21 16.75 -9.59
C VAL A 13 -3.34 15.51 -9.43
N PRO A 14 -2.19 15.44 -10.15
CA PRO A 14 -1.36 14.24 -10.16
C PRO A 14 -0.79 13.92 -8.78
N PHE A 15 -0.24 12.72 -8.66
CA PHE A 15 0.47 12.31 -7.46
C PHE A 15 1.69 13.22 -7.24
N ASP A 16 1.87 13.61 -6.02
CA ASP A 16 3.00 14.37 -5.55
C ASP A 16 3.54 13.75 -4.26
N SER A 17 4.86 13.61 -4.14
CA SER A 17 5.52 12.93 -3.02
C SER A 17 5.38 13.66 -1.68
N GLU A 18 5.26 14.98 -1.70
CA GLU A 18 5.01 15.78 -0.48
C GLU A 18 3.54 15.66 -0.06
N ARG A 19 2.64 15.75 -1.05
CA ARG A 19 1.19 15.59 -0.82
C ARG A 19 0.81 14.13 -0.51
N LYS A 20 1.57 13.15 -0.97
CA LYS A 20 1.35 11.69 -0.86
C LYS A 20 -0.03 11.22 -1.32
N ARG A 21 -0.65 11.93 -2.27
CA ARG A 21 -1.97 11.62 -2.82
C ARG A 21 -2.15 12.21 -4.22
N MET A 22 -3.11 11.67 -4.93
CA MET A 22 -3.61 12.21 -6.21
C MET A 22 -5.13 12.33 -6.16
N THR A 23 -5.68 13.22 -6.97
CA THR A 23 -7.13 13.45 -7.05
C THR A 23 -7.55 13.54 -8.52
N THR A 24 -8.57 12.78 -8.89
CA THR A 24 -9.20 12.86 -10.21
C THR A 24 -10.58 13.49 -10.09
N PHE A 25 -10.97 14.29 -11.08
CA PHE A 25 -12.27 14.93 -11.15
C PHE A 25 -13.07 14.38 -12.31
N HIS A 26 -14.29 13.99 -12.02
CA HIS A 26 -15.22 13.39 -12.95
C HIS A 26 -16.54 14.16 -12.91
N ARG A 27 -17.14 14.39 -14.06
CA ARG A 27 -18.41 15.06 -14.17
C ARG A 27 -19.25 14.40 -15.23
N ASP A 28 -20.43 13.95 -14.85
CA ASP A 28 -21.51 13.61 -15.78
C ASP A 28 -22.55 14.73 -15.81
N ARG A 29 -23.64 14.52 -16.56
CA ARG A 29 -24.70 15.52 -16.68
C ARG A 29 -25.45 15.83 -15.37
N LYS A 30 -25.32 14.97 -14.38
CA LYS A 30 -26.10 15.01 -13.13
C LYS A 30 -25.24 15.30 -11.91
N GLN A 31 -23.97 14.90 -11.92
CA GLN A 31 -23.15 14.87 -10.71
C GLN A 31 -21.68 15.13 -11.00
N ALA A 32 -21.04 15.93 -10.16
CA ALA A 32 -19.60 16.11 -10.15
C ALA A 32 -19.03 15.35 -8.95
N VAL A 33 -17.92 14.65 -9.13
CA VAL A 33 -17.26 13.90 -8.06
C VAL A 33 -15.73 13.94 -8.23
N SER A 34 -15.03 14.17 -7.12
CA SER A 34 -13.59 14.01 -7.03
C SER A 34 -13.27 12.72 -6.31
N TYR A 35 -12.38 11.90 -6.87
CA TYR A 35 -11.83 10.72 -6.20
C TYR A 35 -10.37 10.96 -5.84
N THR A 36 -10.04 10.75 -4.59
CA THR A 36 -8.69 10.89 -4.07
C THR A 36 -8.18 9.54 -3.60
N LYS A 37 -6.96 9.18 -4.01
CA LYS A 37 -6.22 8.03 -3.46
C LYS A 37 -4.84 8.47 -2.99
N GLY A 38 -4.33 7.82 -1.95
CA GLY A 38 -3.02 8.16 -1.40
C GLY A 38 -2.69 7.42 -0.11
N ALA A 39 -1.68 7.91 0.60
CA ALA A 39 -1.27 7.37 1.88
C ALA A 39 -2.44 7.43 2.90
N PRO A 40 -2.73 6.33 3.61
CA PRO A 40 -3.89 6.24 4.49
C PRO A 40 -3.95 7.33 5.55
N ASP A 41 -2.83 7.64 6.19
CA ASP A 41 -2.70 8.67 7.21
C ASP A 41 -3.01 10.08 6.67
N VAL A 42 -2.62 10.36 5.43
CA VAL A 42 -2.85 11.65 4.77
C VAL A 42 -4.30 11.78 4.30
N VAL A 43 -4.85 10.74 3.68
CA VAL A 43 -6.23 10.76 3.18
C VAL A 43 -7.23 10.80 4.33
N LEU A 44 -7.04 9.98 5.36
CA LEU A 44 -7.93 9.89 6.51
C LEU A 44 -8.04 11.21 7.28
N LYS A 45 -6.93 11.94 7.45
CA LYS A 45 -6.93 13.28 8.09
C LYS A 45 -7.80 14.31 7.38
N ARG A 46 -8.06 14.12 6.09
CA ARG A 46 -8.87 15.02 5.24
C ARG A 46 -10.33 14.59 5.11
N CYS A 47 -10.68 13.45 5.69
CA CYS A 47 -12.03 12.92 5.69
C CYS A 47 -12.83 13.44 6.89
N SER A 48 -14.06 13.88 6.64
CA SER A 48 -15.06 14.23 7.65
C SER A 48 -16.21 13.21 7.69
N HIS A 49 -16.31 12.37 6.68
CA HIS A 49 -17.35 11.34 6.53
C HIS A 49 -16.73 10.00 6.17
N VAL A 50 -17.52 8.95 6.31
CA VAL A 50 -17.20 7.58 5.92
C VAL A 50 -18.38 6.95 5.20
N MET A 51 -18.11 6.14 4.17
CA MET A 51 -19.09 5.34 3.47
C MET A 51 -19.30 4.01 4.18
N LYS A 52 -20.49 3.75 4.71
CA LYS A 52 -20.86 2.48 5.34
C LYS A 52 -22.14 1.94 4.71
N ASN A 53 -22.08 0.74 4.20
CA ASN A 53 -23.25 0.07 3.59
C ASN A 53 -23.99 0.94 2.56
N GLY A 54 -23.24 1.70 1.76
CA GLY A 54 -23.80 2.60 0.75
C GLY A 54 -24.34 3.94 1.29
N GLN A 55 -24.17 4.23 2.57
CA GLN A 55 -24.60 5.46 3.21
C GLN A 55 -23.41 6.29 3.71
N ILE A 56 -23.48 7.60 3.51
CA ILE A 56 -22.51 8.54 4.03
C ILE A 56 -22.88 8.87 5.49
N GLN A 57 -21.92 8.63 6.40
CA GLN A 57 -22.05 8.91 7.83
C GLN A 57 -20.91 9.80 8.28
N THR A 58 -21.10 10.52 9.37
CA THR A 58 -20.03 11.32 9.98
C THR A 58 -18.90 10.39 10.47
N LEU A 59 -17.67 10.76 10.16
CA LEU A 59 -16.47 10.05 10.62
C LEU A 59 -16.15 10.50 12.06
N ASP A 60 -16.63 9.76 13.05
CA ASP A 60 -16.34 9.99 14.45
C ASP A 60 -14.97 9.42 14.88
N GLY A 61 -14.59 9.68 16.15
CA GLY A 61 -13.32 9.25 16.68
C GLY A 61 -13.18 7.72 16.79
N ALA A 62 -14.27 7.02 17.07
CA ALA A 62 -14.28 5.55 17.18
C ALA A 62 -14.06 4.90 15.82
N GLU A 63 -14.74 5.41 14.79
CA GLU A 63 -14.60 4.88 13.44
C GLU A 63 -13.22 5.22 12.84
N ARG A 64 -12.70 6.41 13.12
CA ARG A 64 -11.34 6.77 12.74
C ARG A 64 -10.32 5.79 13.30
N LYS A 65 -10.43 5.47 14.58
CA LYS A 65 -9.55 4.50 15.25
C LYS A 65 -9.64 3.11 14.63
N ARG A 66 -10.85 2.65 14.29
CA ARG A 66 -11.05 1.35 13.59
C ARG A 66 -10.36 1.32 12.23
N ILE A 67 -10.42 2.41 11.47
CA ILE A 67 -9.74 2.52 10.17
C ILE A 67 -8.22 2.51 10.36
N GLU A 68 -7.71 3.20 11.37
CA GLU A 68 -6.27 3.21 11.70
C GLU A 68 -5.77 1.84 12.15
N GLU A 69 -6.56 1.09 12.91
CA GLU A 69 -6.27 -0.29 13.30
C GLU A 69 -6.25 -1.22 12.08
N ALA A 70 -7.27 -1.14 11.21
CA ALA A 70 -7.31 -1.92 9.97
C ALA A 70 -6.13 -1.59 9.04
N PHE A 71 -5.72 -0.32 8.95
CA PHE A 71 -4.52 0.08 8.22
C PHE A 71 -3.27 -0.57 8.79
N ARG A 72 -3.12 -0.60 10.11
CA ARG A 72 -1.99 -1.23 10.79
C ARG A 72 -1.96 -2.74 10.52
N GLU A 73 -3.09 -3.43 10.68
CA GLU A 73 -3.19 -4.86 10.40
C GLU A 73 -2.80 -5.22 8.97
N LEU A 74 -3.22 -4.42 7.98
CA LEU A 74 -2.82 -4.61 6.58
C LEU A 74 -1.32 -4.36 6.37
N SER A 75 -0.76 -3.36 7.06
CA SER A 75 0.68 -3.05 7.00
C SER A 75 1.53 -4.14 7.65
N ASP A 76 1.07 -4.71 8.77
CA ASP A 76 1.74 -5.83 9.46
C ASP A 76 1.78 -7.10 8.59
N GLN A 77 0.83 -7.23 7.64
CA GLN A 77 0.85 -8.28 6.61
C GLN A 77 1.78 -7.93 5.42
N ALA A 78 2.60 -6.91 5.55
CA ALA A 78 3.50 -6.42 4.52
C ALA A 78 2.79 -5.98 3.21
N LEU A 79 1.55 -5.51 3.33
CA LEU A 79 0.82 -4.95 2.21
C LEU A 79 1.15 -3.47 2.03
N ARG A 80 1.34 -3.04 0.79
CA ARG A 80 1.30 -1.62 0.45
C ARG A 80 -0.15 -1.16 0.50
N VAL A 81 -0.48 -0.30 1.44
CA VAL A 81 -1.86 0.14 1.65
C VAL A 81 -2.09 1.53 1.04
N LEU A 82 -3.15 1.64 0.26
CA LEU A 82 -3.68 2.92 -0.19
C LEU A 82 -5.08 3.14 0.39
N ALA A 83 -5.37 4.37 0.75
CA ALA A 83 -6.72 4.82 1.06
C ALA A 83 -7.38 5.44 -0.17
N ALA A 84 -8.69 5.27 -0.26
CA ALA A 84 -9.56 5.92 -1.23
C ALA A 84 -10.63 6.76 -0.52
N ALA A 85 -10.90 7.94 -1.07
CA ALA A 85 -11.94 8.84 -0.59
C ALA A 85 -12.59 9.58 -1.77
N MET A 86 -13.75 10.16 -1.55
CA MET A 86 -14.44 10.98 -2.55
C MET A 86 -14.96 12.29 -1.96
N THR A 87 -15.18 13.27 -2.84
CA THR A 87 -15.90 14.51 -2.54
C THR A 87 -16.94 14.72 -3.62
N GLU A 88 -18.19 14.88 -3.25
CA GLU A 88 -19.28 15.17 -4.19
C GLU A 88 -19.41 16.67 -4.44
N GLY A 89 -19.86 17.03 -5.64
CA GLY A 89 -20.07 18.42 -6.05
C GLY A 89 -18.80 19.12 -6.52
N GLY A 90 -18.89 20.45 -6.61
CA GLY A 90 -17.79 21.31 -7.04
C GLY A 90 -17.65 21.45 -8.56
N SER A 91 -16.77 22.37 -8.97
CA SER A 91 -16.43 22.66 -10.37
C SER A 91 -15.00 22.31 -10.74
N ARG A 92 -14.23 21.85 -9.78
CA ARG A 92 -12.81 21.49 -9.91
C ARG A 92 -12.43 20.37 -8.94
N PRO A 93 -11.28 19.69 -9.12
CA PRO A 93 -10.79 18.67 -8.19
C PRO A 93 -10.74 19.20 -6.75
N SER A 94 -11.24 18.42 -5.80
CA SER A 94 -11.22 18.75 -4.37
C SER A 94 -10.81 17.51 -3.56
N ASP A 95 -9.99 17.74 -2.53
CA ASP A 95 -9.51 16.74 -1.58
C ASP A 95 -9.69 17.19 -0.13
N TYR A 96 -10.75 17.97 0.13
CA TYR A 96 -11.14 18.45 1.47
C TYR A 96 -12.53 17.94 1.83
N HIS A 97 -12.77 17.75 3.13
CA HIS A 97 -14.04 17.25 3.67
C HIS A 97 -14.54 15.98 2.99
N MET A 98 -13.59 15.08 2.70
CA MET A 98 -13.87 13.89 1.93
C MET A 98 -14.69 12.87 2.72
N THR A 99 -15.38 12.03 1.98
CA THR A 99 -15.98 10.78 2.46
C THR A 99 -14.97 9.65 2.23
N PHE A 100 -14.51 9.02 3.30
CA PHE A 100 -13.62 7.87 3.25
C PHE A 100 -14.37 6.65 2.66
N LEU A 101 -13.78 6.00 1.67
CA LEU A 101 -14.38 4.86 0.98
C LEU A 101 -13.82 3.51 1.44
N GLY A 102 -12.52 3.47 1.76
CA GLY A 102 -11.87 2.24 2.20
C GLY A 102 -10.38 2.23 2.01
N LEU A 103 -9.78 1.11 2.41
CA LEU A 103 -8.37 0.77 2.22
C LEU A 103 -8.22 -0.30 1.14
N ALA A 104 -7.15 -0.22 0.37
CA ALA A 104 -6.75 -1.24 -0.59
C ALA A 104 -5.33 -1.69 -0.24
N GLY A 105 -5.20 -2.90 0.27
CA GLY A 105 -3.91 -3.56 0.49
C GLY A 105 -3.45 -4.22 -0.82
N MET A 106 -2.23 -3.91 -1.23
CA MET A 106 -1.62 -4.44 -2.44
C MET A 106 -0.34 -5.18 -2.08
N MET A 107 -0.13 -6.30 -2.73
CA MET A 107 1.12 -7.05 -2.67
C MET A 107 1.58 -7.28 -4.10
N ASP A 108 2.87 -7.09 -4.34
CA ASP A 108 3.50 -7.54 -5.57
C ASP A 108 3.92 -9.00 -5.38
N PRO A 109 3.17 -9.98 -5.92
CA PRO A 109 3.50 -11.38 -5.70
C PRO A 109 4.80 -11.72 -6.42
N PRO A 110 5.66 -12.55 -5.83
CA PRO A 110 6.81 -13.08 -6.54
C PRO A 110 6.35 -13.82 -7.80
N ARG A 111 7.15 -13.78 -8.85
CA ARG A 111 6.87 -14.52 -10.09
C ARG A 111 6.76 -16.01 -9.80
N PRO A 112 5.81 -16.73 -10.41
CA PRO A 112 5.62 -18.17 -10.15
C PRO A 112 6.91 -18.99 -10.34
N GLU A 113 7.72 -18.62 -11.35
CA GLU A 113 8.97 -19.29 -11.70
C GLU A 113 10.06 -19.09 -10.63
N ALA A 114 10.01 -18.00 -9.88
CA ALA A 114 11.02 -17.66 -8.87
C ALA A 114 11.07 -18.72 -7.75
N ARG A 115 9.93 -19.23 -7.29
CA ARG A 115 9.88 -20.29 -6.30
C ARG A 115 10.53 -21.58 -6.81
N GLN A 116 10.24 -21.97 -8.04
CA GLN A 116 10.82 -23.17 -8.65
C GLN A 116 12.34 -23.02 -8.78
N ALA A 117 12.82 -21.85 -9.21
CA ALA A 117 14.25 -21.57 -9.32
C ALA A 117 14.95 -21.67 -7.96
N VAL A 118 14.37 -21.10 -6.90
CA VAL A 118 14.90 -21.22 -5.53
C VAL A 118 14.97 -22.68 -5.07
N GLU A 119 13.95 -23.48 -5.36
CA GLU A 119 13.98 -24.91 -5.04
C GLU A 119 15.07 -25.68 -5.79
N VAL A 120 15.32 -25.35 -7.05
CA VAL A 120 16.41 -25.93 -7.84
C VAL A 120 17.77 -25.57 -7.26
N PHE A 121 17.99 -24.30 -6.93
CA PHE A 121 19.23 -23.85 -6.28
C PHE A 121 19.45 -24.53 -4.93
N LYS A 122 18.40 -24.67 -4.12
CA LYS A 122 18.47 -25.37 -2.84
C LYS A 122 18.90 -26.84 -2.99
N ARG A 123 18.36 -27.55 -3.99
CA ARG A 123 18.77 -28.92 -4.31
C ARG A 123 20.23 -29.00 -4.77
N ALA A 124 20.68 -27.99 -5.53
CA ALA A 124 22.06 -27.87 -5.99
C ALA A 124 23.01 -27.37 -4.87
N ARG A 125 22.52 -27.18 -3.65
CA ARG A 125 23.25 -26.60 -2.50
C ARG A 125 23.79 -25.19 -2.77
N VAL A 126 23.12 -24.45 -3.66
CA VAL A 126 23.39 -23.03 -3.90
C VAL A 126 22.47 -22.21 -2.98
N ARG A 127 23.09 -21.37 -2.16
CA ARG A 127 22.35 -20.47 -1.26
C ARG A 127 21.82 -19.29 -2.03
N THR A 128 20.54 -19.01 -1.86
CA THR A 128 19.87 -17.85 -2.46
C THR A 128 19.74 -16.75 -1.42
N VAL A 129 20.18 -15.54 -1.76
CA VAL A 129 20.06 -14.35 -0.93
C VAL A 129 19.16 -13.35 -1.66
N MET A 130 18.20 -12.77 -0.94
CA MET A 130 17.33 -11.72 -1.45
C MET A 130 17.81 -10.35 -0.99
N ILE A 131 18.12 -9.47 -1.92
CA ILE A 131 18.49 -8.07 -1.67
C ILE A 131 17.39 -7.18 -2.23
N THR A 132 16.86 -6.27 -1.40
CA THR A 132 15.75 -5.39 -1.78
C THR A 132 15.84 -4.06 -1.04
N GLY A 133 15.26 -3.02 -1.62
CA GLY A 133 15.03 -1.74 -0.96
C GLY A 133 13.71 -1.65 -0.18
N ASP A 134 12.93 -2.74 -0.10
CA ASP A 134 11.69 -2.78 0.64
C ASP A 134 11.91 -2.81 2.15
N TYR A 135 10.86 -2.51 2.91
CA TYR A 135 10.87 -2.71 4.37
C TYR A 135 11.10 -4.18 4.73
N ALA A 136 11.84 -4.42 5.81
CA ALA A 136 12.21 -5.76 6.27
C ALA A 136 11.01 -6.72 6.38
N ALA A 137 9.88 -6.26 6.91
CA ALA A 137 8.66 -7.06 7.04
C ALA A 137 8.11 -7.50 5.66
N THR A 138 8.12 -6.59 4.67
CA THR A 138 7.69 -6.91 3.29
C THR A 138 8.65 -7.90 2.64
N ALA A 139 9.95 -7.66 2.79
CA ALA A 139 11.01 -8.52 2.28
C ALA A 139 10.88 -9.94 2.85
N LEU A 140 10.71 -10.07 4.16
CA LEU A 140 10.56 -11.35 4.84
C LEU A 140 9.29 -12.10 4.39
N ALA A 141 8.17 -11.40 4.20
CA ALA A 141 6.95 -12.02 3.69
C ALA A 141 7.11 -12.61 2.28
N VAL A 142 7.86 -11.93 1.41
CA VAL A 142 8.22 -12.42 0.08
C VAL A 142 9.21 -13.59 0.18
N ALA A 143 10.26 -13.46 1.00
CA ALA A 143 11.28 -14.49 1.20
C ALA A 143 10.66 -15.80 1.73
N ARG A 144 9.71 -15.72 2.66
CA ARG A 144 8.96 -16.88 3.16
C ARG A 144 8.16 -17.58 2.05
N LYS A 145 7.48 -16.82 1.18
CA LYS A 145 6.73 -17.37 0.04
C LYS A 145 7.62 -18.07 -0.98
N LEU A 146 8.84 -17.57 -1.15
CA LEU A 146 9.84 -18.16 -2.05
C LEU A 146 10.60 -19.34 -1.40
N GLY A 147 10.55 -19.50 -0.08
CA GLY A 147 11.32 -20.50 0.66
C GLY A 147 12.79 -20.10 0.85
N ILE A 148 13.11 -18.80 0.76
CA ILE A 148 14.46 -18.26 0.97
C ILE A 148 14.76 -18.12 2.45
N ALA A 149 13.81 -17.60 3.24
CA ALA A 149 13.92 -17.41 4.68
C ALA A 149 12.66 -17.90 5.40
N GLN A 150 12.78 -18.23 6.69
CA GLN A 150 11.70 -18.70 7.55
C GLN A 150 11.45 -17.74 8.72
N GLY A 151 12.48 -17.16 9.30
CA GLY A 151 12.47 -16.31 10.49
C GLY A 151 13.01 -14.90 10.25
N GLU A 152 12.78 -14.03 11.24
CA GLU A 152 13.32 -12.67 11.26
C GLU A 152 14.84 -12.66 11.48
N ASP A 153 15.34 -13.66 12.14
CA ASP A 153 16.78 -13.92 12.37
C ASP A 153 17.58 -14.16 11.09
N GLU A 154 16.88 -14.54 10.01
CA GLU A 154 17.46 -14.69 8.67
C GLU A 154 17.39 -13.38 7.83
N CYS A 155 16.89 -12.28 8.42
CA CYS A 155 16.85 -10.96 7.80
C CYS A 155 17.86 -10.03 8.42
N MET A 156 18.40 -9.12 7.59
CA MET A 156 19.33 -8.08 8.02
C MET A 156 19.03 -6.79 7.26
N THR A 157 19.01 -5.68 7.96
CA THR A 157 18.90 -4.36 7.34
C THR A 157 20.27 -3.88 6.81
N GLY A 158 20.26 -2.98 5.81
CA GLY A 158 21.50 -2.37 5.31
C GLY A 158 22.30 -1.68 6.43
N TYR A 159 21.61 -1.05 7.38
CA TYR A 159 22.23 -0.42 8.54
C TYR A 159 22.94 -1.41 9.48
N GLU A 160 22.38 -2.60 9.68
CA GLU A 160 23.01 -3.67 10.45
C GLU A 160 24.19 -4.25 9.69
N LEU A 161 24.03 -4.45 8.36
CA LEU A 161 25.08 -4.98 7.49
C LEU A 161 26.34 -4.08 7.48
N GLU A 162 26.17 -2.76 7.43
CA GLU A 162 27.30 -1.79 7.44
C GLU A 162 28.13 -1.81 8.72
N ARG A 163 27.62 -2.40 9.80
CA ARG A 163 28.27 -2.47 11.10
C ARG A 163 28.97 -3.78 11.38
N LEU A 164 28.77 -4.79 10.54
CA LEU A 164 29.40 -6.08 10.67
C LEU A 164 30.78 -6.07 10.00
N ASP A 165 31.76 -6.69 10.64
CA ASP A 165 32.98 -7.04 9.97
C ASP A 165 32.83 -8.33 9.12
N ASP A 166 33.78 -8.59 8.25
CA ASP A 166 33.76 -9.75 7.34
C ASP A 166 33.63 -11.09 8.09
N GLY A 167 34.21 -11.20 9.29
CA GLY A 167 34.16 -12.40 10.12
C GLY A 167 32.79 -12.61 10.78
N GLU A 168 32.16 -11.55 11.19
CA GLU A 168 30.78 -11.56 11.73
C GLU A 168 29.75 -11.84 10.63
N LEU A 169 29.93 -11.23 9.46
CA LEU A 169 29.12 -11.49 8.29
C LEU A 169 29.20 -12.96 7.86
N ALA A 170 30.44 -13.52 7.78
CA ALA A 170 30.62 -14.91 7.40
C ALA A 170 29.97 -15.92 8.35
N LYS A 171 29.75 -15.56 9.63
CA LYS A 171 29.05 -16.42 10.60
C LYS A 171 27.53 -16.35 10.45
N ARG A 172 27.01 -15.24 9.89
CA ARG A 172 25.58 -15.03 9.69
C ARG A 172 25.07 -15.50 8.33
N ILE A 173 25.94 -15.60 7.37
CA ILE A 173 25.66 -16.11 6.03
C ILE A 173 25.97 -17.63 6.00
#